data_6907787c3fc3f3d47d2cef0dbc8cdef0
#
_entry.id   6907787c3fc3f3d47d2cef0dbc8cdef0
#
_cell.length_a   1.000
_cell.length_b   1.000
_cell.length_c   1.000
_cell.angle_alpha   90.00
_cell.angle_beta   90.00
_cell.angle_gamma   90.00
#
_symmetry.space_group_name_H-M   'P 1'
#
loop_
_entity.id
_entity.type
_entity.pdbx_description
1 polymer ?
#
loop_
_entity_poly.entity_id
_entity_poly.type
_entity_poly.pdbx_seq_one_letter_code
_entity_poly.pdbx_strand_id
1 'polypeptide(L)'
;MRPHRWIRPSCVILIVTLAFWASYVSAASRNRIAVVDLESQGEKAKAEELGKIAAQWLATAFVNQGRFDVIERQALERVIQEQQLGLTGVIDVNTAAQLGRVLGATYIVTGAVISHKQGIDLNVKIIETESATIKVADRLAANSVGAMSNKIGPFVAELVSKFPLRGFIIHQKGDTFILDVGKSVGAKAGMEFEVYREGEIIKHPVSGEILGVEKIPTGKLEVTEVQEKLAFARVIEQKTNETVAVGQNVVSLGAIKPGLGTSLLGVSSSAGTSTSLRFAQSWGRQGLGSGDFVKPFGIAADGLGNIYVADTYNNRIQVFDNSGTFMKAWGQKGTGSGSFALPYDVAVDGEGNVYVADTGNYRVQKFDANGIYLGRWGQKGKGNGDFAFLSSIAVGPDGAIYTVDAKLNRVQIFDNQGRFLRSWGSKGKGSGSFVTPMGLTVDPSGNVYVADSKMRRVQKFNSEGRFLAAFTDRLTYPVDVAIDPSSGNLLVLDAASHLIWEMSPTGQSLRSYGGPGTSSGQFVEPYGFCADGAGNVFVADTGNSRVQKFSH
;
A
#
# COMPACT_ATOMS: atom_id res chain seq x y z
N MET A 1 14.50 -79.10 -52.26
CA MET A 1 14.70 -77.65 -52.37
C MET A 1 14.06 -77.00 -51.15
N ARG A 2 14.89 -76.53 -50.18
CA ARG A 2 14.43 -75.93 -48.93
C ARG A 2 14.70 -74.44 -48.97
N PRO A 3 13.74 -73.56 -48.50
CA PRO A 3 14.05 -72.18 -48.39
C PRO A 3 14.63 -71.80 -46.99
N HIS A 4 15.57 -70.90 -47.00
CA HIS A 4 16.34 -70.37 -45.88
C HIS A 4 15.47 -69.63 -44.87
N ARG A 5 15.63 -69.99 -43.58
CA ARG A 5 15.18 -69.27 -42.41
C ARG A 5 16.13 -68.08 -42.15
N TRP A 6 15.61 -66.87 -42.16
CA TRP A 6 16.31 -65.72 -41.65
C TRP A 6 16.03 -65.58 -40.16
N ILE A 7 17.11 -65.62 -39.37
CA ILE A 7 17.10 -65.30 -37.93
C ILE A 7 17.15 -63.80 -37.79
N ARG A 8 16.16 -63.23 -37.12
CA ARG A 8 16.21 -61.82 -36.68
C ARG A 8 16.93 -61.76 -35.33
N PRO A 9 17.94 -60.85 -35.13
CA PRO A 9 18.49 -60.59 -33.82
C PRO A 9 17.55 -59.65 -33.06
N SER A 10 17.08 -60.10 -31.88
CA SER A 10 16.37 -59.32 -30.89
C SER A 10 17.33 -58.32 -30.28
N CYS A 11 17.25 -57.06 -30.67
CA CYS A 11 17.87 -55.97 -29.91
C CYS A 11 17.07 -55.78 -28.63
N VAL A 12 17.60 -56.25 -27.53
CA VAL A 12 17.18 -55.84 -26.18
C VAL A 12 17.71 -54.43 -25.96
N ILE A 13 16.86 -53.45 -26.13
CA ILE A 13 17.14 -52.08 -25.71
C ILE A 13 17.00 -52.06 -24.20
N LEU A 14 18.13 -52.11 -23.51
CA LEU A 14 18.22 -51.81 -22.09
C LEU A 14 18.02 -50.32 -21.90
N ILE A 15 16.79 -49.90 -21.60
CA ILE A 15 16.49 -48.51 -21.16
C ILE A 15 17.03 -48.39 -19.75
N VAL A 16 18.28 -47.92 -19.63
CA VAL A 16 18.80 -47.40 -18.37
C VAL A 16 18.14 -46.05 -18.16
N THR A 17 17.05 -46.03 -17.40
CA THR A 17 16.51 -44.82 -16.83
C THR A 17 17.48 -44.34 -15.75
N LEU A 18 18.49 -43.59 -16.16
CA LEU A 18 19.22 -42.69 -15.28
C LEU A 18 18.24 -41.64 -14.80
N ALA A 19 17.64 -41.91 -13.64
CA ALA A 19 16.97 -40.88 -12.86
C ALA A 19 18.05 -39.89 -12.40
N PHE A 20 18.31 -38.88 -13.24
CA PHE A 20 18.95 -37.65 -12.80
C PHE A 20 17.97 -36.97 -11.85
N TRP A 21 18.06 -37.29 -10.58
CA TRP A 21 17.66 -36.37 -9.54
C TRP A 21 18.65 -35.21 -9.60
N ALA A 22 18.43 -34.31 -10.55
CA ALA A 22 18.96 -32.97 -10.44
C ALA A 22 18.21 -32.35 -9.25
N SER A 23 18.85 -32.39 -8.09
CA SER A 23 18.53 -31.50 -6.98
C SER A 23 18.73 -30.09 -7.52
N TYR A 24 17.68 -29.52 -8.07
CA TYR A 24 17.59 -28.08 -8.21
C TYR A 24 17.55 -27.54 -6.78
N VAL A 25 18.72 -27.31 -6.21
CA VAL A 25 18.88 -26.28 -5.20
C VAL A 25 18.61 -24.99 -5.97
N SER A 26 17.35 -24.58 -5.97
CA SER A 26 16.97 -23.25 -6.40
C SER A 26 17.75 -22.31 -5.50
N ALA A 27 18.84 -21.75 -6.00
CA ALA A 27 19.44 -20.58 -5.37
C ALA A 27 18.30 -19.59 -5.14
N ALA A 28 18.18 -19.08 -3.92
CA ALA A 28 17.14 -18.11 -3.58
C ALA A 28 17.02 -17.12 -4.72
N SER A 29 15.95 -17.19 -5.49
CA SER A 29 15.78 -16.29 -6.62
C SER A 29 15.64 -14.90 -6.00
N ARG A 30 16.70 -14.09 -6.11
CA ARG A 30 16.63 -12.68 -5.72
C ARG A 30 15.42 -12.11 -6.44
N ASN A 31 14.66 -11.28 -5.73
CA ASN A 31 13.53 -10.60 -6.35
C ASN A 31 14.04 -9.86 -7.60
N ARG A 32 13.45 -10.16 -8.76
CA ARG A 32 13.81 -9.50 -10.01
C ARG A 32 13.14 -8.13 -10.08
N ILE A 33 13.90 -7.11 -10.45
CA ILE A 33 13.40 -5.74 -10.55
C ILE A 33 13.75 -5.16 -11.92
N ALA A 34 12.78 -4.50 -12.56
CA ALA A 34 13.01 -3.74 -13.78
C ALA A 34 12.78 -2.26 -13.54
N VAL A 35 13.66 -1.42 -14.08
CA VAL A 35 13.54 0.04 -14.00
C VAL A 35 13.15 0.53 -15.40
N VAL A 36 11.93 1.05 -15.52
CA VAL A 36 11.45 1.65 -16.77
C VAL A 36 11.88 3.10 -16.87
N ASP A 37 11.86 3.67 -18.08
CA ASP A 37 12.13 5.08 -18.29
C ASP A 37 11.13 5.92 -17.48
N LEU A 38 11.65 6.88 -16.74
CA LEU A 38 10.83 7.79 -15.96
C LEU A 38 10.31 8.91 -16.84
N GLU A 39 9.14 9.45 -16.50
CA GLU A 39 8.61 10.61 -17.18
C GLU A 39 9.47 11.85 -16.95
N SER A 40 9.69 12.65 -17.98
CA SER A 40 10.36 13.95 -17.87
C SER A 40 9.33 15.07 -17.87
N GLN A 41 9.17 15.79 -16.76
CA GLN A 41 8.23 16.90 -16.60
C GLN A 41 8.98 18.24 -16.43
N GLY A 42 8.47 19.28 -17.13
CA GLY A 42 9.12 20.59 -17.21
C GLY A 42 10.11 20.68 -18.40
N GLU A 43 10.32 21.90 -18.90
CA GLU A 43 11.09 22.14 -20.14
C GLU A 43 12.50 21.58 -20.07
N LYS A 44 13.24 21.85 -19.00
CA LYS A 44 14.60 21.37 -18.81
C LYS A 44 14.69 19.86 -18.73
N ALA A 45 13.78 19.20 -17.97
CA ALA A 45 13.79 17.75 -17.84
C ALA A 45 13.51 17.06 -19.18
N LYS A 46 12.61 17.63 -19.97
CA LYS A 46 12.29 17.13 -21.32
C LYS A 46 13.45 17.33 -22.30
N ALA A 47 14.04 18.52 -22.32
CA ALA A 47 15.14 18.86 -23.23
C ALA A 47 16.40 18.02 -22.97
N GLU A 48 16.67 17.67 -21.73
CA GLU A 48 17.84 16.88 -21.31
C GLU A 48 17.52 15.38 -21.13
N GLU A 49 16.32 14.91 -21.48
CA GLU A 49 15.84 13.52 -21.33
C GLU A 49 16.13 12.94 -19.92
N LEU A 50 15.96 13.75 -18.87
CA LEU A 50 16.38 13.41 -17.50
C LEU A 50 15.67 12.15 -16.96
N GLY A 51 14.49 11.79 -17.47
CA GLY A 51 13.80 10.58 -17.08
C GLY A 51 14.57 9.30 -17.43
N LYS A 52 15.13 9.24 -18.65
CA LYS A 52 15.99 8.12 -19.07
C LYS A 52 17.28 8.04 -18.29
N ILE A 53 17.91 9.21 -18.07
CA ILE A 53 19.17 9.31 -17.31
C ILE A 53 18.95 8.85 -15.86
N ALA A 54 17.89 9.32 -15.22
CA ALA A 54 17.56 8.92 -13.85
C ALA A 54 17.22 7.43 -13.74
N ALA A 55 16.51 6.86 -14.72
CA ALA A 55 16.25 5.42 -14.77
C ALA A 55 17.54 4.60 -14.82
N GLN A 56 18.52 5.03 -15.61
CA GLN A 56 19.82 4.38 -15.69
C GLN A 56 20.60 4.45 -14.36
N TRP A 57 20.58 5.62 -13.69
CA TRP A 57 21.20 5.77 -12.39
C TRP A 57 20.53 4.93 -11.31
N LEU A 58 19.19 4.87 -11.31
CA LEU A 58 18.43 3.99 -10.40
C LEU A 58 18.77 2.53 -10.64
N ALA A 59 18.77 2.06 -11.89
CA ALA A 59 19.11 0.67 -12.22
C ALA A 59 20.53 0.32 -11.71
N THR A 60 21.52 1.19 -11.97
CA THR A 60 22.89 1.01 -11.46
C THR A 60 22.94 0.98 -9.94
N ALA A 61 22.19 1.86 -9.28
CA ALA A 61 22.14 1.89 -7.81
C ALA A 61 21.47 0.63 -7.23
N PHE A 62 20.42 0.09 -7.85
CA PHE A 62 19.80 -1.19 -7.44
C PHE A 62 20.76 -2.36 -7.61
N VAL A 63 21.55 -2.42 -8.71
CA VAL A 63 22.61 -3.42 -8.89
C VAL A 63 23.62 -3.35 -7.74
N ASN A 64 24.08 -2.16 -7.39
CA ASN A 64 25.09 -1.94 -6.34
C ASN A 64 24.58 -2.32 -4.93
N GLN A 65 23.24 -2.32 -4.70
CA GLN A 65 22.68 -2.81 -3.43
C GLN A 65 22.72 -4.33 -3.29
N GLY A 66 22.84 -5.09 -4.40
CA GLY A 66 23.00 -6.54 -4.40
C GLY A 66 21.80 -7.35 -3.88
N ARG A 67 20.65 -6.71 -3.64
CA ARG A 67 19.43 -7.36 -3.10
C ARG A 67 18.44 -7.78 -4.19
N PHE A 68 18.59 -7.26 -5.39
CA PHE A 68 17.72 -7.52 -6.53
C PHE A 68 18.53 -7.97 -7.73
N ASP A 69 17.94 -8.85 -8.55
CA ASP A 69 18.41 -9.11 -9.90
C ASP A 69 17.78 -8.09 -10.83
N VAL A 70 18.56 -7.10 -11.25
CA VAL A 70 18.08 -6.02 -12.12
C VAL A 70 17.99 -6.52 -13.55
N ILE A 71 16.80 -6.40 -14.15
CA ILE A 71 16.55 -6.79 -15.55
C ILE A 71 17.26 -5.82 -16.48
N GLU A 72 18.00 -6.36 -17.43
CA GLU A 72 18.72 -5.58 -18.43
C GLU A 72 17.77 -4.73 -19.28
N ARG A 73 18.17 -3.48 -19.55
CA ARG A 73 17.39 -2.52 -20.32
C ARG A 73 17.01 -3.01 -21.71
N GLN A 74 17.92 -3.71 -22.39
CA GLN A 74 17.66 -4.25 -23.73
C GLN A 74 16.53 -5.29 -23.73
N ALA A 75 16.46 -6.13 -22.71
CA ALA A 75 15.37 -7.07 -22.54
C ALA A 75 14.03 -6.37 -22.30
N LEU A 76 14.05 -5.30 -21.48
CA LEU A 76 12.89 -4.46 -21.23
C LEU A 76 12.38 -3.76 -22.49
N GLU A 77 13.27 -3.10 -23.25
CA GLU A 77 12.93 -2.39 -24.50
C GLU A 77 12.35 -3.33 -25.57
N ARG A 78 12.88 -4.56 -25.69
CA ARG A 78 12.36 -5.58 -26.59
C ARG A 78 10.92 -5.94 -26.25
N VAL A 79 10.62 -6.22 -25.00
CA VAL A 79 9.27 -6.59 -24.55
C VAL A 79 8.29 -5.42 -24.75
N ILE A 80 8.71 -4.19 -24.49
CA ILE A 80 7.90 -2.99 -24.73
C ILE A 80 7.53 -2.87 -26.21
N GLN A 81 8.49 -3.10 -27.11
CA GLN A 81 8.26 -3.05 -28.58
C GLN A 81 7.36 -4.20 -29.05
N GLU A 82 7.60 -5.43 -28.60
CA GLU A 82 6.81 -6.62 -28.98
C GLU A 82 5.35 -6.51 -28.51
N GLN A 83 5.11 -5.93 -27.34
CA GLN A 83 3.76 -5.76 -26.78
C GLN A 83 3.05 -4.50 -27.30
N GLN A 84 3.67 -3.71 -28.18
CA GLN A 84 3.16 -2.43 -28.69
C GLN A 84 2.72 -1.47 -27.58
N LEU A 85 3.34 -1.59 -26.40
CA LEU A 85 3.08 -0.70 -25.27
C LEU A 85 3.70 0.66 -25.60
N GLY A 86 2.88 1.61 -26.01
CA GLY A 86 3.30 3.00 -26.21
C GLY A 86 3.66 3.65 -24.88
N LEU A 87 4.85 3.35 -24.36
CA LEU A 87 5.33 3.89 -23.10
C LEU A 87 5.88 5.31 -23.31
N THR A 88 5.00 6.26 -23.50
CA THR A 88 5.33 7.69 -23.41
C THR A 88 4.70 8.24 -22.13
N GLY A 89 5.47 8.28 -21.04
CA GLY A 89 5.00 8.86 -19.79
C GLY A 89 4.96 7.89 -18.59
N VAL A 90 4.23 8.28 -17.57
CA VAL A 90 4.04 7.48 -16.36
C VAL A 90 3.27 6.20 -16.70
N ILE A 91 3.91 5.05 -16.47
CA ILE A 91 3.25 3.76 -16.61
C ILE A 91 2.30 3.60 -15.41
N ASP A 92 1.02 3.33 -15.70
CA ASP A 92 0.05 2.99 -14.67
C ASP A 92 0.38 1.64 -14.00
N VAL A 93 -0.20 1.41 -12.82
CA VAL A 93 0.12 0.23 -12.00
C VAL A 93 -0.20 -1.08 -12.71
N ASN A 94 -1.30 -1.13 -13.48
CA ASN A 94 -1.73 -2.35 -14.18
C ASN A 94 -0.82 -2.65 -15.37
N THR A 95 -0.46 -1.62 -16.15
CA THR A 95 0.51 -1.74 -17.26
C THR A 95 1.89 -2.15 -16.71
N ALA A 96 2.34 -1.57 -15.59
CA ALA A 96 3.57 -1.98 -14.92
C ALA A 96 3.51 -3.44 -14.46
N ALA A 97 2.39 -3.88 -13.87
CA ALA A 97 2.20 -5.26 -13.44
C ALA A 97 2.17 -6.23 -14.63
N GLN A 98 1.52 -5.87 -15.72
CA GLN A 98 1.50 -6.67 -16.95
C GLN A 98 2.90 -6.79 -17.54
N LEU A 99 3.63 -5.68 -17.69
CA LEU A 99 5.01 -5.65 -18.16
C LEU A 99 5.91 -6.52 -17.28
N GLY A 100 5.76 -6.40 -15.98
CA GLY A 100 6.52 -7.18 -15.00
C GLY A 100 6.28 -8.68 -15.13
N ARG A 101 5.04 -9.11 -15.31
CA ARG A 101 4.71 -10.53 -15.54
C ARG A 101 5.37 -11.08 -16.80
N VAL A 102 5.34 -10.34 -17.91
CA VAL A 102 6.01 -10.75 -19.16
C VAL A 102 7.53 -10.83 -18.99
N LEU A 103 8.12 -9.91 -18.25
CA LEU A 103 9.56 -9.89 -17.95
C LEU A 103 9.98 -10.90 -16.89
N GLY A 104 9.03 -11.50 -16.16
CA GLY A 104 9.31 -12.28 -14.96
C GLY A 104 9.94 -11.42 -13.87
N ALA A 105 9.59 -10.13 -13.79
CA ALA A 105 10.01 -9.21 -12.75
C ALA A 105 9.06 -9.30 -11.55
N THR A 106 9.59 -9.33 -10.34
CA THR A 106 8.80 -9.23 -9.11
C THR A 106 8.38 -7.78 -8.86
N TYR A 107 9.22 -6.83 -9.26
CA TYR A 107 8.99 -5.41 -9.07
C TYR A 107 9.31 -4.61 -10.33
N ILE A 108 8.50 -3.56 -10.58
CA ILE A 108 8.77 -2.52 -11.59
C ILE A 108 9.00 -1.20 -10.86
N VAL A 109 10.09 -0.52 -11.23
CA VAL A 109 10.39 0.86 -10.80
C VAL A 109 9.93 1.80 -11.88
N THR A 110 9.08 2.76 -11.53
CA THR A 110 8.56 3.81 -12.42
C THR A 110 8.52 5.15 -11.68
N GLY A 111 8.17 6.23 -12.35
CA GLY A 111 8.07 7.53 -11.72
C GLY A 111 8.28 8.70 -12.68
N ALA A 112 8.66 9.86 -12.12
CA ALA A 112 8.88 11.07 -12.91
C ALA A 112 10.07 11.90 -12.40
N VAL A 113 10.75 12.56 -13.33
CA VAL A 113 11.72 13.63 -13.04
C VAL A 113 11.09 14.96 -13.39
N ILE A 114 10.96 15.83 -12.40
CA ILE A 114 10.27 17.11 -12.52
C ILE A 114 11.30 18.24 -12.37
N SER A 115 11.48 19.04 -13.41
CA SER A 115 12.30 20.25 -13.32
C SER A 115 11.45 21.48 -13.01
N HIS A 116 11.89 22.29 -12.05
CA HIS A 116 11.26 23.54 -11.65
C HIS A 116 12.33 24.63 -11.40
N LYS A 117 11.89 25.88 -11.14
CA LYS A 117 12.81 27.01 -10.98
C LYS A 117 13.84 26.86 -9.87
N GLN A 118 13.53 26.06 -8.83
CA GLN A 118 14.39 25.91 -7.65
C GLN A 118 15.22 24.61 -7.66
N GLY A 119 15.01 23.72 -8.64
CA GLY A 119 15.75 22.44 -8.71
C GLY A 119 15.04 21.36 -9.52
N ILE A 120 15.34 20.13 -9.14
CA ILE A 120 14.86 18.92 -9.81
C ILE A 120 14.37 17.94 -8.74
N ASP A 121 13.19 17.38 -8.95
CA ASP A 121 12.63 16.33 -8.12
C ASP A 121 12.60 15.01 -8.89
N LEU A 122 12.95 13.95 -8.23
CA LEU A 122 12.83 12.58 -8.71
C LEU A 122 11.80 11.86 -7.85
N ASN A 123 10.65 11.57 -8.41
CA ASN A 123 9.63 10.75 -7.78
C ASN A 123 9.79 9.30 -8.27
N VAL A 124 9.84 8.35 -7.35
CA VAL A 124 10.03 6.92 -7.65
C VAL A 124 8.89 6.13 -7.02
N LYS A 125 8.32 5.20 -7.80
CA LYS A 125 7.35 4.20 -7.32
C LYS A 125 7.89 2.82 -7.62
N ILE A 126 7.79 1.89 -6.67
CA ILE A 126 8.13 0.48 -6.86
C ILE A 126 6.84 -0.33 -6.75
N ILE A 127 6.46 -0.96 -7.85
CA ILE A 127 5.21 -1.69 -8.03
C ILE A 127 5.52 -3.18 -7.96
N GLU A 128 4.81 -3.93 -7.12
CA GLU A 128 4.85 -5.39 -7.12
C GLU A 128 3.94 -5.91 -8.24
N THR A 129 4.49 -6.78 -9.08
CA THR A 129 3.83 -7.19 -10.32
C THR A 129 2.72 -8.23 -10.11
N GLU A 130 2.83 -9.03 -9.06
CA GLU A 130 1.84 -10.06 -8.70
C GLU A 130 0.54 -9.42 -8.19
N SER A 131 0.66 -8.52 -7.23
CA SER A 131 -0.48 -7.85 -6.58
C SER A 131 -0.94 -6.58 -7.30
N ALA A 132 -0.19 -6.10 -8.30
CA ALA A 132 -0.40 -4.81 -8.95
C ALA A 132 -0.52 -3.65 -7.93
N THR A 133 0.34 -3.62 -6.90
CA THR A 133 0.31 -2.61 -5.84
C THR A 133 1.63 -1.86 -5.73
N ILE A 134 1.57 -0.58 -5.36
CA ILE A 134 2.76 0.20 -5.05
C ILE A 134 3.25 -0.22 -3.67
N LYS A 135 4.44 -0.81 -3.61
CA LYS A 135 5.08 -1.20 -2.33
C LYS A 135 5.86 -0.07 -1.69
N VAL A 136 6.48 0.75 -2.50
CA VAL A 136 7.25 1.91 -2.04
C VAL A 136 7.03 3.05 -3.02
N ALA A 137 6.76 4.24 -2.49
CA ALA A 137 6.82 5.49 -3.23
C ALA A 137 7.64 6.48 -2.41
N ASP A 138 8.54 7.21 -3.09
CA ASP A 138 9.41 8.17 -2.41
C ASP A 138 9.90 9.24 -3.38
N ARG A 139 10.44 10.34 -2.81
CA ARG A 139 10.89 11.50 -3.56
C ARG A 139 12.30 11.92 -3.15
N LEU A 140 13.13 12.22 -4.14
CA LEU A 140 14.45 12.81 -3.97
C LEU A 140 14.46 14.23 -4.54
N ALA A 141 14.73 15.23 -3.73
CA ALA A 141 14.90 16.62 -4.16
C ALA A 141 16.36 16.98 -4.30
N ALA A 142 16.69 17.69 -5.38
CA ALA A 142 18.05 18.18 -5.65
C ALA A 142 18.00 19.57 -6.33
N ASN A 143 19.01 20.40 -6.09
CA ASN A 143 19.14 21.72 -6.70
C ASN A 143 19.79 21.69 -8.10
N SER A 144 20.31 20.55 -8.52
CA SER A 144 20.90 20.35 -9.84
C SER A 144 20.94 18.87 -10.25
N VAL A 145 21.15 18.58 -11.54
CA VAL A 145 21.31 17.23 -12.09
C VAL A 145 22.48 16.49 -11.43
N GLY A 146 23.63 17.15 -11.26
CA GLY A 146 24.78 16.55 -10.58
C GLY A 146 24.53 16.26 -9.09
N ALA A 147 23.80 17.13 -8.39
CA ALA A 147 23.41 16.88 -7.01
C ALA A 147 22.42 15.70 -6.90
N MET A 148 21.52 15.53 -7.86
CA MET A 148 20.60 14.39 -7.93
C MET A 148 21.38 13.09 -8.13
N SER A 149 22.31 13.04 -9.09
CA SER A 149 23.17 11.87 -9.35
C SER A 149 23.89 11.40 -8.09
N ASN A 150 24.48 12.33 -7.32
CA ASN A 150 25.21 11.99 -6.09
C ASN A 150 24.30 11.46 -4.96
N LYS A 151 23.04 11.82 -4.96
CA LYS A 151 22.06 11.42 -3.94
C LYS A 151 21.33 10.12 -4.27
N ILE A 152 21.33 9.64 -5.53
CA ILE A 152 20.58 8.45 -5.95
C ILE A 152 21.04 7.18 -5.22
N GLY A 153 22.34 6.98 -5.03
CA GLY A 153 22.85 5.80 -4.31
C GLY A 153 22.30 5.68 -2.88
N PRO A 154 22.46 6.69 -2.01
CA PRO A 154 21.83 6.71 -0.69
C PRO A 154 20.30 6.59 -0.72
N PHE A 155 19.63 7.25 -1.66
CA PHE A 155 18.19 7.17 -1.85
C PHE A 155 17.71 5.75 -2.16
N VAL A 156 18.36 5.06 -3.10
CA VAL A 156 18.05 3.66 -3.42
C VAL A 156 18.34 2.74 -2.22
N ALA A 157 19.41 3.00 -1.45
CA ALA A 157 19.67 2.24 -0.22
C ALA A 157 18.52 2.37 0.80
N GLU A 158 17.95 3.57 0.91
CA GLU A 158 16.75 3.82 1.73
C GLU A 158 15.53 3.08 1.19
N LEU A 159 15.23 3.21 -0.11
CA LEU A 159 14.12 2.48 -0.75
C LEU A 159 14.23 0.97 -0.51
N VAL A 160 15.43 0.41 -0.71
CA VAL A 160 15.72 -1.02 -0.55
C VAL A 160 15.55 -1.48 0.90
N SER A 161 15.83 -0.62 1.88
CA SER A 161 15.66 -0.94 3.30
C SER A 161 14.19 -1.20 3.71
N LYS A 162 13.24 -0.68 2.93
CA LYS A 162 11.80 -0.86 3.15
C LYS A 162 11.29 -2.24 2.71
N PHE A 163 12.12 -3.05 2.04
CA PHE A 163 11.75 -4.40 1.62
C PHE A 163 12.23 -5.44 2.65
N PRO A 164 11.43 -6.47 2.94
CA PRO A 164 11.86 -7.55 3.81
C PRO A 164 13.03 -8.32 3.18
N LEU A 165 13.97 -8.77 4.01
CA LEU A 165 15.00 -9.72 3.59
C LEU A 165 14.37 -11.09 3.40
N ARG A 166 14.72 -11.77 2.32
CA ARG A 166 14.29 -13.14 2.03
C ARG A 166 15.50 -14.02 1.78
N GLY A 167 15.45 -15.26 2.21
CA GLY A 167 16.49 -16.25 2.00
C GLY A 167 16.04 -17.63 2.43
N PHE A 168 16.99 -18.53 2.62
CA PHE A 168 16.77 -19.90 3.03
C PHE A 168 17.60 -20.26 4.26
N ILE A 169 17.13 -21.27 4.99
CA ILE A 169 17.95 -21.99 5.95
C ILE A 169 18.82 -22.97 5.14
N ILE A 170 20.11 -22.72 5.03
CA ILE A 170 21.03 -23.52 4.21
C ILE A 170 21.76 -24.60 5.00
N HIS A 171 21.85 -24.45 6.32
CA HIS A 171 22.51 -25.44 7.18
C HIS A 171 22.03 -25.30 8.62
N GLN A 172 22.15 -26.40 9.39
CA GLN A 172 21.90 -26.47 10.84
C GLN A 172 23.06 -27.11 11.55
N LYS A 173 23.55 -26.52 12.64
CA LYS A 173 24.58 -27.09 13.52
C LYS A 173 24.13 -26.97 14.97
N GLY A 174 23.65 -28.05 15.54
CA GLY A 174 22.98 -28.04 16.84
C GLY A 174 21.77 -27.11 16.82
N ASP A 175 21.70 -26.15 17.74
CA ASP A 175 20.60 -25.18 17.84
C ASP A 175 20.79 -23.93 16.97
N THR A 176 21.88 -23.87 16.19
CA THR A 176 22.19 -22.75 15.31
C THR A 176 21.81 -23.06 13.88
N PHE A 177 21.03 -22.18 13.27
CA PHE A 177 20.63 -22.20 11.86
C PHE A 177 21.47 -21.20 11.08
N ILE A 178 21.89 -21.58 9.87
CA ILE A 178 22.66 -20.71 8.96
C ILE A 178 21.75 -20.33 7.81
N LEU A 179 21.63 -19.00 7.61
CA LEU A 179 20.82 -18.39 6.58
C LEU A 179 21.72 -17.86 5.46
N ASP A 180 21.27 -17.90 4.22
CA ASP A 180 21.96 -17.32 3.04
C ASP A 180 21.75 -15.78 2.90
N VAL A 181 21.41 -15.13 3.99
CA VAL A 181 21.27 -13.67 4.10
C VAL A 181 22.38 -13.14 4.98
N GLY A 182 23.27 -12.29 4.43
CA GLY A 182 24.40 -11.74 5.16
C GLY A 182 24.39 -10.22 5.22
N LYS A 183 25.52 -9.66 5.68
CA LYS A 183 25.73 -8.21 5.78
C LYS A 183 25.57 -7.51 4.42
N SER A 184 26.02 -8.16 3.32
CA SER A 184 25.95 -7.64 1.95
C SER A 184 24.54 -7.34 1.47
N VAL A 185 23.52 -8.03 2.01
CA VAL A 185 22.10 -7.79 1.70
C VAL A 185 21.36 -7.05 2.82
N GLY A 186 22.07 -6.63 3.89
CA GLY A 186 21.52 -5.81 4.95
C GLY A 186 21.07 -6.58 6.19
N ALA A 187 21.43 -7.87 6.35
CA ALA A 187 21.18 -8.60 7.59
C ALA A 187 21.97 -8.00 8.77
N LYS A 188 21.39 -8.02 9.95
CA LYS A 188 22.00 -7.51 11.19
C LYS A 188 21.64 -8.43 12.36
N ALA A 189 22.52 -8.50 13.34
CA ALA A 189 22.23 -9.21 14.59
C ALA A 189 21.01 -8.61 15.29
N GLY A 190 20.17 -9.44 15.89
CA GLY A 190 18.91 -9.08 16.49
C GLY A 190 17.73 -8.98 15.50
N MET A 191 17.94 -9.19 14.20
CA MET A 191 16.83 -9.31 13.25
C MET A 191 16.07 -10.61 13.48
N GLU A 192 14.75 -10.52 13.40
CA GLU A 192 13.86 -11.67 13.45
C GLU A 192 13.40 -12.06 12.05
N PHE A 193 13.32 -13.36 11.80
CA PHE A 193 12.84 -13.95 10.56
C PHE A 193 11.71 -14.91 10.85
N GLU A 194 10.60 -14.77 10.12
CA GLU A 194 9.60 -15.83 10.03
C GLU A 194 10.12 -16.93 9.11
N VAL A 195 9.94 -18.19 9.55
CA VAL A 195 10.29 -19.37 8.78
C VAL A 195 9.02 -20.03 8.28
N TYR A 196 8.99 -20.38 7.00
CA TYR A 196 7.86 -21.06 6.40
C TYR A 196 8.32 -22.09 5.36
N ARG A 197 7.53 -23.14 5.20
CA ARG A 197 7.63 -24.08 4.08
C ARG A 197 6.54 -23.81 3.08
N GLU A 198 6.78 -24.17 1.83
CA GLU A 198 5.76 -24.17 0.80
C GLU A 198 4.83 -25.37 1.01
N GLY A 199 3.53 -25.12 0.93
CA GLY A 199 2.46 -26.09 0.98
C GLY A 199 1.97 -26.46 -0.42
N GLU A 200 0.66 -26.59 -0.58
CA GLU A 200 0.05 -26.95 -1.85
C GLU A 200 0.02 -25.80 -2.85
N ILE A 201 0.11 -26.13 -4.13
CA ILE A 201 -0.08 -25.17 -5.22
C ILE A 201 -1.57 -24.86 -5.31
N ILE A 202 -1.94 -23.61 -5.06
CA ILE A 202 -3.31 -23.11 -5.15
C ILE A 202 -3.63 -22.82 -6.62
N LYS A 203 -4.58 -23.57 -7.18
CA LYS A 203 -5.03 -23.39 -8.56
C LYS A 203 -6.47 -22.87 -8.60
N HIS A 204 -6.76 -22.05 -9.59
CA HIS A 204 -8.13 -21.63 -9.87
C HIS A 204 -8.98 -22.86 -10.27
N PRO A 205 -10.14 -23.11 -9.60
CA PRO A 205 -10.87 -24.36 -9.75
C PRO A 205 -11.48 -24.59 -11.15
N VAL A 206 -11.67 -23.51 -11.91
CA VAL A 206 -12.26 -23.57 -13.26
C VAL A 206 -11.22 -23.46 -14.36
N SER A 207 -10.27 -22.51 -14.26
CA SER A 207 -9.25 -22.27 -15.30
C SER A 207 -8.01 -23.14 -15.16
N GLY A 208 -7.76 -23.72 -13.97
CA GLY A 208 -6.52 -24.44 -13.66
C GLY A 208 -5.30 -23.54 -13.50
N GLU A 209 -5.47 -22.23 -13.60
CA GLU A 209 -4.41 -21.23 -13.44
C GLU A 209 -3.82 -21.31 -12.02
N ILE A 210 -2.48 -21.26 -11.90
CA ILE A 210 -1.80 -21.23 -10.61
C ILE A 210 -1.99 -19.84 -10.00
N LEU A 211 -2.72 -19.78 -8.88
CA LEU A 211 -2.98 -18.54 -8.12
C LEU A 211 -1.89 -18.26 -7.09
N GLY A 212 -1.10 -19.27 -6.71
CA GLY A 212 -0.03 -19.13 -5.73
C GLY A 212 0.38 -20.47 -5.12
N VAL A 213 1.24 -20.38 -4.09
CA VAL A 213 1.66 -21.51 -3.28
C VAL A 213 1.34 -21.20 -1.82
N GLU A 214 0.74 -22.15 -1.13
CA GLU A 214 0.46 -22.02 0.30
C GLU A 214 1.76 -21.81 1.07
N LYS A 215 1.76 -20.89 2.04
CA LYS A 215 2.88 -20.66 2.95
C LYS A 215 2.49 -21.15 4.34
N ILE A 216 3.15 -22.20 4.81
CA ILE A 216 2.90 -22.80 6.12
C ILE A 216 3.98 -22.31 7.09
N PRO A 217 3.67 -21.38 8.03
CA PRO A 217 4.64 -20.91 9.01
C PRO A 217 5.09 -22.05 9.92
N THR A 218 6.42 -22.20 10.09
CA THR A 218 7.01 -23.26 10.92
C THR A 218 7.65 -22.73 12.21
N GLY A 219 8.04 -21.45 12.24
CA GLY A 219 8.62 -20.84 13.41
C GLY A 219 9.18 -19.45 13.16
N LYS A 220 9.99 -18.96 14.12
CA LYS A 220 10.76 -17.73 14.00
C LYS A 220 12.21 -17.94 14.43
N LEU A 221 13.10 -17.24 13.77
CA LEU A 221 14.53 -17.19 14.04
C LEU A 221 14.94 -15.78 14.42
N GLU A 222 15.87 -15.67 15.37
CA GLU A 222 16.60 -14.43 15.68
C GLU A 222 18.04 -14.56 15.24
N VAL A 223 18.54 -13.59 14.46
CA VAL A 223 19.93 -13.54 14.01
C VAL A 223 20.84 -13.21 15.18
N THR A 224 21.80 -14.07 15.46
CA THR A 224 22.79 -13.92 16.54
C THR A 224 24.12 -13.35 16.06
N GLU A 225 24.54 -13.72 14.84
CA GLU A 225 25.79 -13.27 14.22
C GLU A 225 25.59 -13.09 12.72
N VAL A 226 26.31 -12.13 12.11
CA VAL A 226 26.24 -11.85 10.68
C VAL A 226 27.63 -11.78 10.07
N GLN A 227 27.86 -12.57 9.03
CA GLN A 227 29.03 -12.52 8.16
C GLN A 227 28.67 -11.85 6.82
N GLU A 228 29.61 -11.70 5.91
CA GLU A 228 29.41 -10.98 4.66
C GLU A 228 28.22 -11.52 3.84
N LYS A 229 28.12 -12.85 3.71
CA LYS A 229 27.09 -13.52 2.90
C LYS A 229 26.12 -14.41 3.71
N LEU A 230 26.38 -14.61 4.99
CA LEU A 230 25.65 -15.54 5.84
C LEU A 230 25.22 -14.89 7.14
N ALA A 231 24.12 -15.36 7.72
CA ALA A 231 23.75 -15.07 9.09
C ALA A 231 23.56 -16.37 9.90
N PHE A 232 23.91 -16.30 11.17
CA PHE A 232 23.66 -17.34 12.15
C PHE A 232 22.47 -16.94 12.99
N ALA A 233 21.55 -17.86 13.22
CA ALA A 233 20.30 -17.58 13.89
C ALA A 233 19.91 -18.72 14.83
N ARG A 234 19.09 -18.40 15.83
CA ARG A 234 18.49 -19.38 16.74
C ARG A 234 16.97 -19.33 16.65
N VAL A 235 16.32 -20.44 16.97
CA VAL A 235 14.85 -20.48 17.07
C VAL A 235 14.42 -19.71 18.30
N ILE A 236 13.49 -18.76 18.13
CA ILE A 236 12.85 -18.02 19.21
C ILE A 236 11.36 -18.39 19.37
N GLU A 237 10.75 -18.94 18.32
CA GLU A 237 9.38 -19.45 18.34
C GLU A 237 9.29 -20.65 17.39
N GLN A 238 8.61 -21.71 17.80
CA GLN A 238 8.28 -22.84 16.94
C GLN A 238 6.78 -23.08 16.97
N LYS A 239 6.17 -23.27 15.79
CA LYS A 239 4.74 -23.54 15.70
C LYS A 239 4.42 -24.96 16.14
N THR A 240 3.25 -25.14 16.75
CA THR A 240 2.76 -26.45 17.17
C THR A 240 2.67 -27.40 15.98
N ASN A 241 3.24 -28.59 16.10
CA ASN A 241 3.31 -29.63 15.06
C ASN A 241 4.14 -29.28 13.79
N GLU A 242 4.95 -28.22 13.84
CA GLU A 242 5.86 -27.85 12.75
C GLU A 242 7.31 -27.85 13.27
N THR A 243 8.28 -28.05 12.36
CA THR A 243 9.70 -28.02 12.71
C THR A 243 10.44 -27.06 11.79
N VAL A 244 11.25 -26.19 12.40
CA VAL A 244 12.20 -25.36 11.65
C VAL A 244 13.32 -26.24 11.12
N ALA A 245 13.53 -26.26 9.82
CA ALA A 245 14.47 -27.17 9.16
C ALA A 245 15.23 -26.52 7.99
N VAL A 246 16.34 -27.13 7.61
CA VAL A 246 17.12 -26.77 6.41
C VAL A 246 16.25 -26.87 5.15
N GLY A 247 16.41 -25.91 4.24
CA GLY A 247 15.64 -25.79 3.00
C GLY A 247 14.36 -24.98 3.11
N GLN A 248 13.97 -24.57 4.32
CA GLN A 248 12.80 -23.68 4.49
C GLN A 248 13.14 -22.23 4.18
N ASN A 249 12.13 -21.51 3.73
CA ASN A 249 12.20 -20.07 3.42
C ASN A 249 12.22 -19.24 4.70
N VAL A 250 12.94 -18.13 4.66
CA VAL A 250 12.96 -17.12 5.72
C VAL A 250 12.63 -15.75 5.17
N VAL A 251 11.84 -14.98 5.92
CA VAL A 251 11.49 -13.58 5.61
C VAL A 251 11.64 -12.73 6.86
N SER A 252 12.35 -11.60 6.76
CA SER A 252 12.57 -10.73 7.92
C SER A 252 11.27 -10.10 8.40
N LEU A 253 11.06 -10.10 9.72
CA LEU A 253 9.94 -9.48 10.40
C LEU A 253 10.31 -8.03 10.78
N GLY A 254 9.93 -7.05 9.94
CA GLY A 254 10.02 -5.62 10.25
C GLY A 254 11.44 -5.02 10.25
N ALA A 255 11.49 -3.68 10.24
CA ALA A 255 12.72 -2.89 10.28
C ALA A 255 13.35 -2.94 11.69
N ILE A 256 14.68 -2.93 11.68
CA ILE A 256 15.63 -3.01 12.78
C ILE A 256 15.22 -2.18 14.00
N LYS A 257 15.19 -2.81 15.18
CA LYS A 257 15.31 -2.06 16.46
C LYS A 257 16.69 -1.41 16.52
N PRO A 258 16.82 -0.12 16.85
CA PRO A 258 18.13 0.50 17.08
C PRO A 258 18.88 -0.22 18.18
N GLY A 259 20.14 -0.63 17.90
CA GLY A 259 20.97 -1.34 18.86
C GLY A 259 21.17 -0.57 20.15
N LEU A 260 20.95 -1.26 21.28
CA LEU A 260 21.30 -0.78 22.62
C LEU A 260 22.83 -0.73 22.75
N GLY A 261 23.38 0.47 22.80
CA GLY A 261 24.67 0.71 23.44
C GLY A 261 24.51 0.55 24.95
N THR A 262 25.40 -0.21 25.53
CA THR A 262 25.51 -0.54 26.96
C THR A 262 25.35 0.64 27.91
N SER A 263 24.40 0.59 28.83
CA SER A 263 24.55 1.09 30.20
C SER A 263 23.60 0.34 31.13
N LEU A 264 24.22 -0.22 32.16
CA LEU A 264 23.59 -0.91 33.31
C LEU A 264 22.65 0.02 34.07
N LEU A 265 21.47 -0.44 34.41
CA LEU A 265 20.89 -0.57 35.76
C LEU A 265 19.38 -0.87 35.67
N GLY A 266 19.02 -1.90 36.40
CA GLY A 266 17.81 -2.64 36.42
C GLY A 266 16.50 -1.89 36.58
N VAL A 267 15.46 -2.52 36.08
CA VAL A 267 14.27 -3.00 36.79
C VAL A 267 13.37 -3.73 35.80
N SER A 268 12.87 -4.86 36.21
CA SER A 268 11.96 -5.78 35.56
C SER A 268 10.64 -5.17 35.12
N SER A 269 10.15 -5.54 33.95
CA SER A 269 8.90 -6.25 33.73
C SER A 269 8.48 -6.21 32.24
N SER A 270 8.33 -7.38 31.68
CA SER A 270 7.51 -7.84 30.57
C SER A 270 6.49 -6.88 29.96
N ALA A 271 6.58 -6.65 28.65
CA ALA A 271 5.45 -6.73 27.71
C ALA A 271 5.96 -6.36 26.31
N GLY A 272 5.53 -7.09 25.30
CA GLY A 272 5.86 -6.85 23.89
C GLY A 272 5.54 -5.42 23.50
N THR A 273 6.53 -4.68 23.00
CA THR A 273 6.34 -3.32 22.49
C THR A 273 5.73 -3.37 21.11
N SER A 274 4.42 -3.53 21.04
CA SER A 274 3.63 -3.01 19.92
C SER A 274 3.80 -1.48 19.95
N THR A 275 4.42 -0.91 18.91
CA THR A 275 4.56 0.54 18.81
C THR A 275 3.17 1.15 18.68
N SER A 276 2.75 1.90 19.70
CA SER A 276 1.46 2.59 19.70
C SER A 276 1.58 3.90 18.93
N LEU A 277 0.55 4.27 18.18
CA LEU A 277 0.43 5.59 17.56
C LEU A 277 0.61 6.68 18.60
N ARG A 278 1.46 7.65 18.31
CA ARG A 278 1.71 8.82 19.15
C ARG A 278 1.49 10.09 18.36
N PHE A 279 0.96 11.10 19.02
CA PHE A 279 0.89 12.42 18.42
C PHE A 279 2.29 12.87 17.96
N ALA A 280 2.37 13.25 16.67
CA ALA A 280 3.61 13.71 16.05
C ALA A 280 3.59 15.22 15.82
N GLN A 281 2.52 15.72 15.20
CA GLN A 281 2.38 17.15 14.88
C GLN A 281 0.94 17.52 14.54
N SER A 282 0.68 18.84 14.46
CA SER A 282 -0.59 19.37 13.96
C SER A 282 -0.36 20.67 13.17
N TRP A 283 -1.26 20.95 12.23
CA TRP A 283 -1.26 22.18 11.47
C TRP A 283 -2.68 22.64 11.18
N GLY A 284 -2.80 23.91 10.82
CA GLY A 284 -4.07 24.57 10.55
C GLY A 284 -4.67 25.23 11.78
N ARG A 285 -5.54 26.16 11.51
CA ARG A 285 -6.35 26.91 12.46
C ARG A 285 -7.61 27.40 11.74
N GLN A 286 -8.57 27.89 12.47
CA GLN A 286 -9.77 28.48 11.85
C GLN A 286 -9.42 29.70 10.99
N GLY A 287 -9.78 29.66 9.70
CA GLY A 287 -9.51 30.75 8.77
C GLY A 287 -9.77 30.40 7.31
N LEU A 288 -9.54 31.40 6.43
CA LEU A 288 -9.74 31.33 4.98
C LEU A 288 -8.40 31.26 4.21
N GLY A 289 -7.28 31.51 4.88
CA GLY A 289 -5.95 31.53 4.29
C GLY A 289 -5.47 30.15 3.82
N SER A 290 -4.34 30.12 3.13
CA SER A 290 -3.64 28.87 2.80
C SER A 290 -3.17 28.18 4.08
N GLY A 291 -3.52 26.90 4.26
CA GLY A 291 -3.23 26.15 5.47
C GLY A 291 -4.23 26.38 6.62
N ASP A 292 -5.13 27.38 6.54
CA ASP A 292 -6.22 27.56 7.49
C ASP A 292 -7.46 26.76 7.05
N PHE A 293 -8.32 26.36 7.96
CA PHE A 293 -9.51 25.54 7.69
C PHE A 293 -10.79 26.13 8.29
N VAL A 294 -11.93 25.82 7.67
CA VAL A 294 -13.23 25.98 8.31
C VAL A 294 -13.96 24.65 8.24
N LYS A 295 -14.01 23.95 9.37
CA LYS A 295 -14.63 22.62 9.48
C LYS A 295 -14.12 21.67 8.38
N PRO A 296 -12.86 21.25 8.40
CA PRO A 296 -12.36 20.21 7.49
C PRO A 296 -13.03 18.87 7.84
N PHE A 297 -13.51 18.12 6.83
CA PHE A 297 -14.15 16.81 7.05
C PHE A 297 -13.28 15.68 6.52
N GLY A 298 -13.32 15.38 5.23
CA GLY A 298 -12.60 14.27 4.64
C GLY A 298 -11.11 14.56 4.44
N ILE A 299 -10.31 13.51 4.52
CA ILE A 299 -8.87 13.60 4.37
C ILE A 299 -8.35 12.30 3.74
N ALA A 300 -7.42 12.42 2.80
CA ALA A 300 -6.76 11.29 2.16
C ALA A 300 -5.26 11.52 2.04
N ALA A 301 -4.51 10.44 2.00
CA ALA A 301 -3.09 10.44 1.67
C ALA A 301 -2.88 9.77 0.31
N ASP A 302 -2.00 10.34 -0.53
CA ASP A 302 -1.54 9.66 -1.74
C ASP A 302 -0.31 8.76 -1.47
N GLY A 303 0.08 7.99 -2.47
CA GLY A 303 1.25 7.11 -2.37
C GLY A 303 2.59 7.85 -2.23
N LEU A 304 2.61 9.19 -2.35
CA LEU A 304 3.77 10.05 -2.15
C LEU A 304 3.80 10.67 -0.75
N GLY A 305 2.74 10.42 0.06
CA GLY A 305 2.57 11.02 1.38
C GLY A 305 2.03 12.45 1.35
N ASN A 306 1.49 12.93 0.22
CA ASN A 306 0.77 14.20 0.20
C ASN A 306 -0.61 14.00 0.83
N ILE A 307 -1.05 14.99 1.59
CA ILE A 307 -2.28 14.96 2.37
C ILE A 307 -3.30 15.91 1.74
N TYR A 308 -4.39 15.36 1.29
CA TYR A 308 -5.51 16.06 0.67
C TYR A 308 -6.61 16.26 1.71
N VAL A 309 -7.06 17.48 1.91
CA VAL A 309 -8.06 17.82 2.93
C VAL A 309 -9.25 18.51 2.27
N ALA A 310 -10.44 17.99 2.47
CA ALA A 310 -11.67 18.66 2.12
C ALA A 310 -11.96 19.76 3.16
N ASP A 311 -11.61 20.98 2.82
CA ASP A 311 -11.88 22.19 3.62
C ASP A 311 -13.33 22.65 3.35
N THR A 312 -14.25 21.87 3.93
CA THR A 312 -15.66 21.76 3.55
C THR A 312 -16.39 23.09 3.50
N TYR A 313 -16.27 23.90 4.56
CA TYR A 313 -16.99 25.17 4.62
C TYR A 313 -16.30 26.30 3.84
N ASN A 314 -15.03 26.12 3.47
CA ASN A 314 -14.32 26.99 2.52
C ASN A 314 -14.54 26.55 1.06
N ASN A 315 -15.23 25.43 0.82
CA ASN A 315 -15.55 24.90 -0.51
C ASN A 315 -14.31 24.70 -1.40
N ARG A 316 -13.25 24.13 -0.82
CA ARG A 316 -11.99 23.88 -1.51
C ARG A 316 -11.34 22.57 -1.03
N ILE A 317 -10.40 22.06 -1.83
CA ILE A 317 -9.45 21.03 -1.40
C ILE A 317 -8.11 21.71 -1.17
N GLN A 318 -7.43 21.38 -0.08
CA GLN A 318 -6.07 21.80 0.21
C GLN A 318 -5.15 20.60 0.23
N VAL A 319 -3.92 20.77 -0.25
CA VAL A 319 -2.90 19.71 -0.28
C VAL A 319 -1.68 20.17 0.53
N PHE A 320 -1.19 19.25 1.34
CA PHE A 320 -0.02 19.44 2.19
C PHE A 320 0.97 18.32 1.92
N ASP A 321 2.25 18.54 2.19
CA ASP A 321 3.21 17.45 2.29
C ASP A 321 3.05 16.69 3.63
N ASN A 322 3.79 15.61 3.80
CA ASN A 322 3.75 14.78 5.02
C ASN A 322 4.20 15.53 6.30
N SER A 323 4.86 16.68 6.14
CA SER A 323 5.25 17.57 7.24
C SER A 323 4.20 18.65 7.57
N GLY A 324 3.02 18.62 6.89
CA GLY A 324 1.98 19.63 7.07
C GLY A 324 2.26 20.97 6.39
N THR A 325 3.27 21.03 5.51
CA THR A 325 3.56 22.25 4.74
C THR A 325 2.53 22.38 3.62
N PHE A 326 1.86 23.54 3.52
CA PHE A 326 0.90 23.82 2.46
C PHE A 326 1.59 23.79 1.08
N MET A 327 1.00 23.05 0.14
CA MET A 327 1.51 22.94 -1.23
C MET A 327 0.63 23.69 -2.21
N LYS A 328 -0.69 23.42 -2.21
CA LYS A 328 -1.65 23.98 -3.16
C LYS A 328 -3.08 23.84 -2.66
N ALA A 329 -4.00 24.57 -3.31
CA ALA A 329 -5.42 24.44 -3.11
C ALA A 329 -6.16 24.72 -4.42
N TRP A 330 -7.35 24.13 -4.57
CA TRP A 330 -8.28 24.47 -5.65
C TRP A 330 -9.72 24.34 -5.17
N GLY A 331 -10.60 24.94 -5.95
CA GLY A 331 -12.02 24.97 -5.65
C GLY A 331 -12.46 26.32 -5.07
N GLN A 332 -13.72 26.58 -5.29
CA GLN A 332 -14.46 27.74 -4.75
C GLN A 332 -15.94 27.39 -4.68
N LYS A 333 -16.71 28.13 -3.92
CA LYS A 333 -18.15 27.89 -3.81
C LYS A 333 -18.84 28.02 -5.18
N GLY A 334 -19.58 26.98 -5.58
CA GLY A 334 -20.31 26.99 -6.85
C GLY A 334 -20.78 25.63 -7.31
N THR A 335 -21.41 25.58 -8.50
CA THR A 335 -21.94 24.39 -9.16
C THR A 335 -21.19 24.01 -10.44
N GLY A 336 -20.31 24.90 -10.92
CA GLY A 336 -19.50 24.65 -12.13
C GLY A 336 -18.46 23.55 -11.95
N SER A 337 -17.76 23.21 -13.04
CA SER A 337 -16.61 22.29 -13.00
C SER A 337 -15.49 22.89 -12.17
N GLY A 338 -14.93 22.13 -11.24
CA GLY A 338 -13.89 22.60 -10.31
C GLY A 338 -14.39 23.49 -9.17
N SER A 339 -15.68 23.83 -9.12
CA SER A 339 -16.31 24.52 -7.99
C SER A 339 -17.05 23.51 -7.11
N PHE A 340 -17.18 23.78 -5.83
CA PHE A 340 -17.78 22.88 -4.84
C PHE A 340 -18.92 23.52 -4.07
N ALA A 341 -19.80 22.67 -3.55
CA ALA A 341 -20.74 23.01 -2.50
C ALA A 341 -20.60 21.99 -1.38
N LEU A 342 -19.95 22.38 -0.30
CA LEU A 342 -19.67 21.52 0.84
C LEU A 342 -19.01 20.19 0.40
N PRO A 343 -17.78 20.21 -0.14
CA PRO A 343 -17.03 18.98 -0.41
C PRO A 343 -16.82 18.25 0.91
N TYR A 344 -17.36 17.03 1.02
CA TYR A 344 -17.43 16.34 2.30
C TYR A 344 -16.27 15.38 2.49
N ASP A 345 -15.85 14.72 1.41
CA ASP A 345 -14.79 13.73 1.47
C ASP A 345 -13.93 13.74 0.19
N VAL A 346 -12.74 13.18 0.29
CA VAL A 346 -11.76 13.13 -0.80
C VAL A 346 -11.04 11.78 -0.78
N ALA A 347 -10.79 11.23 -1.95
CA ALA A 347 -9.96 10.02 -2.12
C ALA A 347 -8.97 10.22 -3.26
N VAL A 348 -7.86 9.50 -3.22
CA VAL A 348 -6.81 9.57 -4.24
C VAL A 348 -6.50 8.16 -4.72
N ASP A 349 -6.42 7.96 -6.05
CA ASP A 349 -6.04 6.68 -6.62
C ASP A 349 -4.51 6.54 -6.76
N GLY A 350 -4.06 5.35 -7.16
CA GLY A 350 -2.63 5.06 -7.35
C GLY A 350 -1.97 5.87 -8.48
N GLU A 351 -2.75 6.48 -9.36
CA GLU A 351 -2.29 7.36 -10.45
C GLU A 351 -2.18 8.82 -10.00
N GLY A 352 -2.67 9.13 -8.79
CA GLY A 352 -2.74 10.48 -8.25
C GLY A 352 -3.99 11.25 -8.68
N ASN A 353 -4.98 10.61 -9.31
CA ASN A 353 -6.25 11.27 -9.55
C ASN A 353 -7.01 11.44 -8.23
N VAL A 354 -7.63 12.61 -8.08
CA VAL A 354 -8.34 13.03 -6.87
C VAL A 354 -9.84 13.01 -7.12
N TYR A 355 -10.56 12.29 -6.29
CA TYR A 355 -12.00 12.16 -6.34
C TYR A 355 -12.61 12.89 -5.15
N VAL A 356 -13.50 13.83 -5.40
CA VAL A 356 -14.11 14.67 -4.37
C VAL A 356 -15.59 14.40 -4.29
N ALA A 357 -16.07 14.06 -3.11
CA ALA A 357 -17.48 13.98 -2.78
C ALA A 357 -18.05 15.41 -2.64
N ASP A 358 -18.54 15.98 -3.73
CA ASP A 358 -19.14 17.31 -3.81
C ASP A 358 -20.61 17.25 -3.36
N THR A 359 -20.80 17.03 -2.07
CA THR A 359 -22.03 16.59 -1.42
C THR A 359 -23.20 17.53 -1.62
N GLY A 360 -22.97 18.84 -1.50
CA GLY A 360 -24.01 19.84 -1.72
C GLY A 360 -24.46 19.94 -3.17
N ASN A 361 -23.62 19.50 -4.11
CA ASN A 361 -23.95 19.40 -5.53
C ASN A 361 -24.40 17.99 -5.95
N TYR A 362 -24.46 17.02 -5.03
CA TYR A 362 -24.93 15.64 -5.28
C TYR A 362 -24.11 14.91 -6.35
N ARG A 363 -22.79 15.10 -6.36
CA ARG A 363 -21.92 14.55 -7.40
C ARG A 363 -20.55 14.17 -6.86
N VAL A 364 -19.83 13.37 -7.62
CA VAL A 364 -18.38 13.21 -7.52
C VAL A 364 -17.72 14.05 -8.60
N GLN A 365 -16.62 14.73 -8.29
CA GLN A 365 -15.75 15.37 -9.28
C GLN A 365 -14.38 14.70 -9.26
N LYS A 366 -13.80 14.45 -10.45
CA LYS A 366 -12.47 13.90 -10.65
C LYS A 366 -11.51 15.00 -11.10
N PHE A 367 -10.30 15.00 -10.52
CA PHE A 367 -9.21 15.91 -10.84
C PHE A 367 -7.92 15.12 -11.04
N ASP A 368 -6.94 15.67 -11.73
CA ASP A 368 -5.58 15.18 -11.68
C ASP A 368 -4.87 15.57 -10.35
N ALA A 369 -3.64 15.08 -10.18
CA ALA A 369 -2.83 15.42 -9.01
C ALA A 369 -2.57 16.93 -8.85
N ASN A 370 -2.71 17.75 -9.91
CA ASN A 370 -2.52 19.18 -9.88
C ASN A 370 -3.79 19.97 -9.58
N GLY A 371 -4.94 19.27 -9.44
CA GLY A 371 -6.24 19.90 -9.23
C GLY A 371 -6.91 20.35 -10.53
N ILE A 372 -6.45 19.87 -11.70
CA ILE A 372 -7.09 20.12 -12.98
C ILE A 372 -8.31 19.21 -13.09
N TYR A 373 -9.47 19.80 -13.39
CA TYR A 373 -10.72 19.08 -13.53
C TYR A 373 -10.67 18.10 -14.73
N LEU A 374 -11.02 16.84 -14.47
CA LEU A 374 -11.05 15.78 -15.46
C LEU A 374 -12.47 15.30 -15.80
N GLY A 375 -13.40 15.34 -14.84
CA GLY A 375 -14.75 14.86 -15.07
C GLY A 375 -15.63 14.87 -13.83
N ARG A 376 -16.89 14.54 -14.01
CA ARG A 376 -17.87 14.42 -12.91
C ARG A 376 -18.97 13.45 -13.23
N TRP A 377 -19.59 12.90 -12.20
CA TRP A 377 -20.81 12.08 -12.32
C TRP A 377 -21.70 12.26 -11.09
N GLY A 378 -22.94 11.85 -11.24
CA GLY A 378 -23.95 11.98 -10.19
C GLY A 378 -24.81 13.21 -10.34
N GLN A 379 -26.00 13.11 -9.77
CA GLN A 379 -27.02 14.16 -9.67
C GLN A 379 -27.91 13.88 -8.46
N LYS A 380 -28.74 14.86 -8.10
CA LYS A 380 -29.73 14.69 -7.02
C LYS A 380 -30.78 13.67 -7.42
N GLY A 381 -30.91 12.58 -6.66
CA GLY A 381 -31.91 11.55 -6.96
C GLY A 381 -31.80 10.32 -6.07
N LYS A 382 -32.50 9.25 -6.48
CA LYS A 382 -32.51 7.94 -5.78
C LYS A 382 -32.11 6.79 -6.69
N GLY A 383 -31.98 7.04 -7.99
CA GLY A 383 -31.60 6.03 -8.98
C GLY A 383 -30.15 5.58 -8.84
N ASN A 384 -29.74 4.63 -9.68
CA ASN A 384 -28.35 4.22 -9.78
C ASN A 384 -27.50 5.38 -10.31
N GLY A 385 -26.41 5.69 -9.62
CA GLY A 385 -25.56 6.82 -9.94
C GLY A 385 -26.03 8.17 -9.37
N ASP A 386 -27.25 8.25 -8.81
CA ASP A 386 -27.75 9.46 -8.14
C ASP A 386 -27.31 9.51 -6.67
N PHE A 387 -27.33 10.69 -6.07
CA PHE A 387 -27.00 10.92 -4.67
C PHE A 387 -28.05 11.80 -3.96
N ALA A 388 -28.22 11.54 -2.67
CA ALA A 388 -29.03 12.38 -1.77
C ALA A 388 -28.21 12.97 -0.63
N PHE A 389 -27.17 12.27 -0.14
CA PHE A 389 -26.14 12.77 0.77
C PHE A 389 -24.91 11.88 0.64
N LEU A 390 -24.00 12.26 -0.24
CA LEU A 390 -22.73 11.58 -0.45
C LEU A 390 -21.80 11.86 0.73
N SER A 391 -21.66 10.91 1.66
CA SER A 391 -20.92 11.11 2.91
C SER A 391 -19.47 10.67 2.85
N SER A 392 -19.12 9.72 1.98
CA SER A 392 -17.74 9.25 1.88
C SER A 392 -17.44 8.67 0.50
N ILE A 393 -16.16 8.66 0.17
CA ILE A 393 -15.61 8.14 -1.09
C ILE A 393 -14.28 7.45 -0.81
N ALA A 394 -14.05 6.29 -1.39
CA ALA A 394 -12.75 5.60 -1.37
C ALA A 394 -12.45 4.97 -2.72
N VAL A 395 -11.18 4.70 -2.97
CA VAL A 395 -10.71 3.96 -4.14
C VAL A 395 -10.33 2.56 -3.72
N GLY A 396 -10.85 1.56 -4.40
CA GLY A 396 -10.48 0.17 -4.20
C GLY A 396 -9.16 -0.20 -4.87
N PRO A 397 -8.60 -1.37 -4.53
CA PRO A 397 -7.35 -1.84 -5.11
C PRO A 397 -7.45 -2.12 -6.62
N ASP A 398 -8.66 -2.32 -7.13
CA ASP A 398 -8.99 -2.49 -8.55
C ASP A 398 -9.22 -1.16 -9.29
N GLY A 399 -9.04 -0.02 -8.62
CA GLY A 399 -9.30 1.32 -9.15
C GLY A 399 -10.78 1.70 -9.21
N ALA A 400 -11.68 0.86 -8.69
CA ALA A 400 -13.11 1.18 -8.59
C ALA A 400 -13.35 2.22 -7.49
N ILE A 401 -14.34 3.07 -7.71
CA ILE A 401 -14.71 4.17 -6.81
C ILE A 401 -15.91 3.74 -5.99
N TYR A 402 -15.72 3.63 -4.70
CA TYR A 402 -16.73 3.28 -3.71
C TYR A 402 -17.28 4.54 -3.05
N THR A 403 -18.59 4.66 -2.94
CA THR A 403 -19.24 5.82 -2.34
C THR A 403 -20.30 5.39 -1.33
N VAL A 404 -20.45 6.16 -0.26
CA VAL A 404 -21.54 6.00 0.71
C VAL A 404 -22.55 7.13 0.54
N ASP A 405 -23.82 6.77 0.43
CA ASP A 405 -24.93 7.72 0.55
C ASP A 405 -25.63 7.51 1.90
N ALA A 406 -25.36 8.39 2.85
CA ALA A 406 -25.88 8.28 4.21
C ALA A 406 -27.40 8.46 4.27
N LYS A 407 -28.01 9.22 3.35
CA LYS A 407 -29.46 9.46 3.30
C LYS A 407 -30.21 8.34 2.60
N LEU A 408 -29.60 7.72 1.60
CA LEU A 408 -30.18 6.56 0.89
C LEU A 408 -29.80 5.23 1.53
N ASN A 409 -28.91 5.24 2.53
CA ASN A 409 -28.45 4.06 3.28
C ASN A 409 -27.85 2.99 2.37
N ARG A 410 -26.99 3.39 1.44
CA ARG A 410 -26.40 2.48 0.47
C ARG A 410 -24.94 2.81 0.17
N VAL A 411 -24.23 1.80 -0.33
CA VAL A 411 -22.93 1.92 -1.00
C VAL A 411 -23.19 1.81 -2.50
N GLN A 412 -22.52 2.63 -3.31
CA GLN A 412 -22.47 2.50 -4.77
C GLN A 412 -21.03 2.39 -5.24
N ILE A 413 -20.82 1.62 -6.30
CA ILE A 413 -19.52 1.44 -6.93
C ILE A 413 -19.59 1.93 -8.38
N PHE A 414 -18.54 2.63 -8.78
CA PHE A 414 -18.34 3.16 -10.12
C PHE A 414 -16.96 2.73 -10.63
N ASP A 415 -16.78 2.69 -11.92
CA ASP A 415 -15.42 2.67 -12.48
C ASP A 415 -14.76 4.05 -12.37
N ASN A 416 -13.50 4.14 -12.75
CA ASN A 416 -12.72 5.38 -12.69
C ASN A 416 -13.15 6.45 -13.72
N GLN A 417 -14.10 6.13 -14.63
CA GLN A 417 -14.79 7.06 -15.52
C GLN A 417 -16.16 7.50 -14.99
N GLY A 418 -16.59 7.00 -13.84
CA GLY A 418 -17.86 7.33 -13.21
C GLY A 418 -19.06 6.56 -13.75
N ARG A 419 -18.85 5.45 -14.48
CA ARG A 419 -19.95 4.55 -14.89
C ARG A 419 -20.37 3.71 -13.69
N PHE A 420 -21.67 3.70 -13.40
CA PHE A 420 -22.23 2.88 -12.33
C PHE A 420 -21.99 1.39 -12.60
N LEU A 421 -21.48 0.69 -11.61
CA LEU A 421 -21.24 -0.74 -11.67
C LEU A 421 -22.27 -1.52 -10.85
N ARG A 422 -22.44 -1.20 -9.56
CA ARG A 422 -23.35 -1.88 -8.64
C ARG A 422 -23.61 -1.09 -7.37
N SER A 423 -24.61 -1.53 -6.58
CA SER A 423 -24.91 -0.97 -5.26
C SER A 423 -25.48 -2.02 -4.33
N TRP A 424 -25.29 -1.81 -3.03
CA TRP A 424 -25.96 -2.57 -1.98
C TRP A 424 -26.27 -1.71 -0.78
N GLY A 425 -27.05 -2.26 0.14
CA GLY A 425 -27.51 -1.57 1.31
C GLY A 425 -28.92 -1.04 1.17
N SER A 426 -29.62 -0.96 2.28
CA SER A 426 -30.95 -0.41 2.41
C SER A 426 -31.16 0.06 3.84
N LYS A 427 -32.18 0.90 4.09
CA LYS A 427 -32.50 1.35 5.44
C LYS A 427 -32.92 0.17 6.32
N GLY A 428 -32.21 -0.07 7.41
CA GLY A 428 -32.53 -1.17 8.32
C GLY A 428 -31.45 -1.40 9.40
N LYS A 429 -31.77 -2.27 10.35
CA LYS A 429 -30.87 -2.63 11.46
C LYS A 429 -30.12 -3.96 11.26
N GLY A 430 -30.59 -4.78 10.31
CA GLY A 430 -30.01 -6.10 10.01
C GLY A 430 -28.65 -6.05 9.36
N SER A 431 -28.05 -7.22 9.14
CA SER A 431 -26.80 -7.38 8.39
C SER A 431 -26.99 -6.93 6.94
N GLY A 432 -26.05 -6.13 6.43
CA GLY A 432 -26.13 -5.57 5.08
C GLY A 432 -27.08 -4.37 4.93
N SER A 433 -27.82 -3.98 5.97
CA SER A 433 -28.63 -2.76 6.00
C SER A 433 -27.97 -1.70 6.86
N PHE A 434 -28.30 -0.42 6.65
CA PHE A 434 -27.71 0.72 7.35
C PHE A 434 -28.78 1.65 7.95
N VAL A 435 -28.40 2.37 9.02
CA VAL A 435 -29.25 3.43 9.58
C VAL A 435 -28.63 4.82 9.31
N THR A 436 -27.33 4.94 9.45
CA THR A 436 -26.59 6.16 9.12
C THR A 436 -25.16 5.77 8.72
N PRO A 437 -24.96 5.21 7.51
CA PRO A 437 -23.61 4.91 7.06
C PRO A 437 -22.89 6.23 6.77
N MET A 438 -21.64 6.39 7.25
CA MET A 438 -20.88 7.64 7.12
C MET A 438 -19.61 7.42 6.32
N GLY A 439 -18.58 6.81 6.90
CA GLY A 439 -17.29 6.57 6.27
C GLY A 439 -17.15 5.16 5.73
N LEU A 440 -16.27 5.00 4.76
CA LEU A 440 -15.91 3.68 4.22
C LEU A 440 -14.42 3.58 3.88
N THR A 441 -13.90 2.36 3.93
CA THR A 441 -12.58 2.02 3.37
C THR A 441 -12.62 0.68 2.67
N VAL A 442 -11.63 0.42 1.81
CA VAL A 442 -11.47 -0.86 1.11
C VAL A 442 -10.10 -1.42 1.43
N ASP A 443 -10.03 -2.67 1.90
CA ASP A 443 -8.75 -3.32 2.17
C ASP A 443 -8.06 -3.81 0.88
N PRO A 444 -6.77 -4.16 0.91
CA PRO A 444 -6.05 -4.67 -0.26
C PRO A 444 -6.64 -5.96 -0.87
N SER A 445 -7.47 -6.69 -0.13
CA SER A 445 -8.19 -7.87 -0.62
C SER A 445 -9.54 -7.53 -1.26
N GLY A 446 -9.90 -6.23 -1.35
CA GLY A 446 -11.16 -5.75 -1.89
C GLY A 446 -12.34 -5.84 -0.91
N ASN A 447 -12.12 -6.14 0.39
CA ASN A 447 -13.21 -6.09 1.35
C ASN A 447 -13.51 -4.64 1.73
N VAL A 448 -14.80 -4.35 1.85
CA VAL A 448 -15.33 -3.01 2.13
C VAL A 448 -15.80 -2.92 3.57
N TYR A 449 -15.33 -1.93 4.28
CA TYR A 449 -15.73 -1.64 5.67
C TYR A 449 -16.53 -0.34 5.69
N VAL A 450 -17.68 -0.35 6.32
CA VAL A 450 -18.60 0.81 6.38
C VAL A 450 -18.96 1.11 7.83
N ALA A 451 -18.71 2.33 8.28
CA ALA A 451 -19.13 2.83 9.57
C ALA A 451 -20.62 3.17 9.56
N ASP A 452 -21.43 2.45 10.33
CA ASP A 452 -22.87 2.68 10.52
C ASP A 452 -23.10 3.36 11.88
N SER A 453 -22.95 4.68 11.93
CA SER A 453 -22.80 5.49 13.14
C SER A 453 -23.93 5.28 14.15
N LYS A 454 -25.20 5.38 13.73
CA LYS A 454 -26.34 5.18 14.65
C LYS A 454 -26.52 3.74 15.11
N MET A 455 -25.97 2.78 14.39
CA MET A 455 -25.97 1.39 14.81
C MET A 455 -24.73 1.03 15.65
N ARG A 456 -23.83 1.98 15.87
CA ARG A 456 -22.61 1.80 16.67
C ARG A 456 -21.79 0.60 16.22
N ARG A 457 -21.64 0.46 14.89
CA ARG A 457 -20.94 -0.67 14.30
C ARG A 457 -20.18 -0.29 13.05
N VAL A 458 -19.19 -1.11 12.70
CA VAL A 458 -18.62 -1.18 11.36
C VAL A 458 -19.07 -2.50 10.73
N GLN A 459 -19.54 -2.46 9.49
CA GLN A 459 -19.88 -3.67 8.76
C GLN A 459 -18.84 -3.96 7.68
N LYS A 460 -18.41 -5.21 7.57
CA LYS A 460 -17.49 -5.72 6.55
C LYS A 460 -18.28 -6.45 5.46
N PHE A 461 -17.94 -6.18 4.21
CA PHE A 461 -18.49 -6.81 3.02
C PHE A 461 -17.36 -7.31 2.12
N ASN A 462 -17.63 -8.28 1.26
CA ASN A 462 -16.71 -8.56 0.16
C ASN A 462 -16.91 -7.54 -0.99
N SER A 463 -16.11 -7.66 -2.05
CA SER A 463 -16.16 -6.78 -3.23
C SER A 463 -17.52 -6.79 -3.96
N GLU A 464 -18.32 -7.88 -3.85
CA GLU A 464 -19.66 -7.97 -4.42
C GLU A 464 -20.75 -7.37 -3.53
N GLY A 465 -20.41 -6.86 -2.33
CA GLY A 465 -21.37 -6.29 -1.38
C GLY A 465 -22.07 -7.32 -0.50
N ARG A 466 -21.58 -8.58 -0.45
CA ARG A 466 -22.08 -9.58 0.47
C ARG A 466 -21.55 -9.34 1.88
N PHE A 467 -22.44 -9.26 2.85
CA PHE A 467 -22.08 -9.11 4.27
C PHE A 467 -21.20 -10.25 4.76
N LEU A 468 -20.11 -9.90 5.46
CA LEU A 468 -19.16 -10.85 6.05
C LEU A 468 -19.16 -10.80 7.57
N ALA A 469 -19.11 -9.60 8.17
CA ALA A 469 -19.00 -9.41 9.62
C ALA A 469 -19.51 -8.04 10.07
N ALA A 470 -19.79 -7.91 11.36
CA ALA A 470 -20.03 -6.62 12.01
C ALA A 470 -19.17 -6.51 13.28
N PHE A 471 -18.57 -5.36 13.49
CA PHE A 471 -17.73 -5.01 14.63
C PHE A 471 -18.45 -3.94 15.47
N THR A 472 -18.62 -4.19 16.75
CA THR A 472 -19.41 -3.33 17.65
C THR A 472 -18.67 -2.98 18.94
N ASP A 473 -17.53 -3.62 19.21
CA ASP A 473 -16.84 -3.49 20.49
C ASP A 473 -16.43 -2.04 20.73
N ARG A 474 -16.88 -1.48 21.86
CA ARG A 474 -16.61 -0.11 22.35
C ARG A 474 -17.03 1.05 21.44
N LEU A 475 -17.67 0.81 20.29
CA LEU A 475 -18.09 1.85 19.39
C LEU A 475 -19.33 2.60 19.89
N THR A 476 -19.30 3.94 19.84
CA THR A 476 -20.38 4.81 20.28
C THR A 476 -21.02 5.60 19.13
N TYR A 477 -20.21 6.18 18.24
CA TYR A 477 -20.65 6.86 17.02
C TYR A 477 -19.51 6.84 16.00
N PRO A 478 -19.21 5.67 15.42
CA PRO A 478 -18.15 5.55 14.41
C PRO A 478 -18.51 6.37 13.17
N VAL A 479 -17.62 7.24 12.74
CA VAL A 479 -17.85 8.15 11.60
C VAL A 479 -16.98 7.82 10.41
N ASP A 480 -15.80 7.24 10.63
CA ASP A 480 -14.89 6.89 9.55
C ASP A 480 -14.04 5.66 9.90
N VAL A 481 -13.48 5.02 8.87
CA VAL A 481 -12.70 3.79 8.99
C VAL A 481 -11.49 3.80 8.04
N ALA A 482 -10.37 3.28 8.51
CA ALA A 482 -9.17 3.08 7.71
C ALA A 482 -8.52 1.73 8.06
N ILE A 483 -7.69 1.22 7.17
CA ILE A 483 -6.83 0.06 7.46
C ILE A 483 -5.44 0.58 7.78
N ASP A 484 -4.88 0.14 8.89
CA ASP A 484 -3.47 0.36 9.20
C ASP A 484 -2.62 -0.55 8.30
N PRO A 485 -1.83 -0.01 7.36
CA PRO A 485 -1.08 -0.84 6.43
C PRO A 485 0.06 -1.62 7.10
N SER A 486 0.47 -1.22 8.32
CA SER A 486 1.56 -1.86 9.05
C SER A 486 1.11 -3.13 9.78
N SER A 487 -0.09 -3.12 10.34
CA SER A 487 -0.64 -4.22 11.13
C SER A 487 -1.79 -4.98 10.45
N GLY A 488 -2.42 -4.38 9.43
CA GLY A 488 -3.67 -4.88 8.84
C GLY A 488 -4.89 -4.71 9.75
N ASN A 489 -4.75 -4.04 10.90
CA ASN A 489 -5.84 -3.77 11.82
C ASN A 489 -6.79 -2.71 11.26
N LEU A 490 -8.05 -2.79 11.67
CA LEU A 490 -9.03 -1.78 11.38
C LEU A 490 -8.88 -0.62 12.37
N LEU A 491 -8.71 0.58 11.87
CA LEU A 491 -8.82 1.81 12.64
C LEU A 491 -10.23 2.37 12.46
N VAL A 492 -10.84 2.80 13.54
CA VAL A 492 -12.21 3.36 13.55
C VAL A 492 -12.21 4.69 14.28
N LEU A 493 -12.53 5.76 13.58
CA LEU A 493 -12.73 7.08 14.18
C LEU A 493 -14.13 7.17 14.77
N ASP A 494 -14.21 7.35 16.09
CA ASP A 494 -15.47 7.47 16.82
C ASP A 494 -15.64 8.90 17.33
N ALA A 495 -16.55 9.64 16.71
CA ALA A 495 -16.72 11.07 16.97
C ALA A 495 -17.32 11.36 18.35
N ALA A 496 -18.15 10.46 18.90
CA ALA A 496 -18.77 10.68 20.20
C ALA A 496 -17.83 10.39 21.38
N SER A 497 -16.91 9.44 21.21
CA SER A 497 -15.85 9.18 22.20
C SER A 497 -14.61 10.05 21.98
N HIS A 498 -14.49 10.73 20.84
CA HIS A 498 -13.32 11.48 20.42
C HIS A 498 -12.05 10.61 20.35
N LEU A 499 -12.19 9.35 19.93
CA LEU A 499 -11.13 8.36 19.92
C LEU A 499 -10.98 7.74 18.52
N ILE A 500 -9.78 7.31 18.21
CA ILE A 500 -9.51 6.32 17.19
C ILE A 500 -9.37 4.98 17.91
N TRP A 501 -10.25 4.02 17.61
CA TRP A 501 -10.13 2.64 18.06
C TRP A 501 -9.32 1.82 17.07
N GLU A 502 -8.31 1.12 17.54
CA GLU A 502 -7.64 0.07 16.78
C GLU A 502 -8.27 -1.26 17.11
N MET A 503 -8.75 -1.95 16.09
CA MET A 503 -9.47 -3.22 16.21
C MET A 503 -8.73 -4.31 15.42
N SER A 504 -8.69 -5.51 15.99
CA SER A 504 -8.18 -6.69 15.28
C SER A 504 -9.03 -7.01 14.03
N PRO A 505 -8.53 -7.80 13.09
CA PRO A 505 -9.33 -8.28 11.94
C PRO A 505 -10.61 -9.05 12.33
N THR A 506 -10.69 -9.52 13.59
CA THR A 506 -11.88 -10.19 14.15
C THR A 506 -12.83 -9.24 14.89
N GLY A 507 -12.50 -7.93 14.96
CA GLY A 507 -13.35 -6.90 15.54
C GLY A 507 -13.20 -6.68 17.06
N GLN A 508 -12.15 -7.22 17.67
CA GLN A 508 -11.83 -6.95 19.07
C GLN A 508 -11.06 -5.62 19.19
N SER A 509 -11.48 -4.72 20.06
CA SER A 509 -10.74 -3.49 20.36
C SER A 509 -9.42 -3.81 21.07
N LEU A 510 -8.32 -3.39 20.46
CA LEU A 510 -6.96 -3.61 20.97
C LEU A 510 -6.49 -2.44 21.81
N ARG A 511 -6.67 -1.23 21.32
CA ARG A 511 -6.27 0.03 21.97
C ARG A 511 -7.03 1.21 21.39
N SER A 512 -6.84 2.39 21.99
CA SER A 512 -7.41 3.63 21.51
C SER A 512 -6.43 4.78 21.62
N TYR A 513 -6.62 5.79 20.77
CA TYR A 513 -5.81 7.00 20.69
C TYR A 513 -6.72 8.22 20.66
N GLY A 514 -6.26 9.34 21.18
CA GLY A 514 -7.04 10.58 21.21
C GLY A 514 -7.67 10.84 22.57
N GLY A 515 -8.78 11.52 22.55
CA GLY A 515 -9.58 11.97 23.70
C GLY A 515 -10.24 13.32 23.41
N PRO A 516 -11.23 13.74 24.23
CA PRO A 516 -11.90 15.01 24.02
C PRO A 516 -11.01 16.19 24.42
N GLY A 517 -10.94 17.23 23.57
CA GLY A 517 -10.25 18.46 23.91
C GLY A 517 -9.55 19.16 22.75
N THR A 518 -8.84 20.25 23.07
CA THR A 518 -8.14 21.12 22.14
C THR A 518 -6.62 20.94 22.13
N SER A 519 -6.08 20.20 23.10
CA SER A 519 -4.65 19.95 23.21
C SER A 519 -4.14 19.00 22.11
N SER A 520 -2.83 18.93 21.94
CA SER A 520 -2.19 17.97 21.04
C SER A 520 -2.62 16.53 21.38
N GLY A 521 -3.03 15.78 20.34
CA GLY A 521 -3.53 14.43 20.50
C GLY A 521 -4.99 14.31 20.99
N GLN A 522 -5.67 15.43 21.25
CA GLN A 522 -7.09 15.46 21.60
C GLN A 522 -7.93 15.98 20.43
N PHE A 523 -9.21 15.61 20.35
CA PHE A 523 -10.10 15.96 19.26
C PHE A 523 -11.38 16.65 19.73
N VAL A 524 -11.96 17.48 18.83
CA VAL A 524 -13.31 18.02 18.98
C VAL A 524 -14.06 17.69 17.69
N GLU A 525 -15.12 16.89 17.80
CA GLU A 525 -15.93 16.49 16.65
C GLU A 525 -15.06 16.05 15.44
N PRO A 526 -14.17 15.05 15.55
CA PRO A 526 -13.39 14.59 14.42
C PRO A 526 -14.29 13.82 13.45
N TYR A 527 -14.17 14.06 12.13
CA TYR A 527 -15.04 13.41 11.14
C TYR A 527 -14.33 12.56 10.11
N GLY A 528 -13.13 12.88 9.72
CA GLY A 528 -12.38 12.13 8.74
C GLY A 528 -10.96 11.82 9.21
N PHE A 529 -10.44 10.69 8.75
CA PHE A 529 -9.04 10.35 8.96
C PHE A 529 -8.56 9.39 7.88
N CYS A 530 -7.25 9.32 7.69
CA CYS A 530 -6.63 8.35 6.79
C CYS A 530 -5.33 7.82 7.37
N ALA A 531 -4.88 6.68 6.87
CA ALA A 531 -3.52 6.18 7.09
C ALA A 531 -2.72 6.30 5.78
N ASP A 532 -1.46 6.74 5.87
CA ASP A 532 -0.54 6.70 4.72
C ASP A 532 0.17 5.33 4.63
N GLY A 533 0.88 5.08 3.52
CA GLY A 533 1.60 3.83 3.31
C GLY A 533 2.72 3.52 4.33
N ALA A 534 3.12 4.50 5.14
CA ALA A 534 4.08 4.35 6.23
C ALA A 534 3.43 4.05 7.59
N GLY A 535 2.08 3.99 7.65
CA GLY A 535 1.33 3.77 8.89
C GLY A 535 1.13 5.03 9.72
N ASN A 536 1.45 6.23 9.20
CA ASN A 536 1.03 7.46 9.87
C ASN A 536 -0.47 7.66 9.70
N VAL A 537 -1.11 8.16 10.75
CA VAL A 537 -2.54 8.46 10.77
C VAL A 537 -2.74 9.97 10.82
N PHE A 538 -3.56 10.49 9.91
CA PHE A 538 -3.89 11.90 9.80
C PHE A 538 -5.37 12.09 10.10
N VAL A 539 -5.71 12.99 11.00
CA VAL A 539 -7.08 13.23 11.48
C VAL A 539 -7.50 14.65 11.14
N ALA A 540 -8.60 14.79 10.43
CA ALA A 540 -9.30 16.06 10.30
C ALA A 540 -10.06 16.33 11.62
N ASP A 541 -9.43 17.10 12.50
CA ASP A 541 -9.97 17.51 13.80
C ASP A 541 -10.91 18.70 13.58
N THR A 542 -12.08 18.36 13.07
CA THR A 542 -13.08 19.26 12.47
C THR A 542 -13.49 20.40 13.39
N GLY A 543 -13.76 20.10 14.67
CA GLY A 543 -14.17 21.09 15.65
C GLY A 543 -13.06 22.07 16.01
N ASN A 544 -11.80 21.64 15.95
CA ASN A 544 -10.62 22.45 16.20
C ASN A 544 -10.06 23.12 14.92
N SER A 545 -10.65 22.87 13.75
CA SER A 545 -10.22 23.43 12.46
C SER A 545 -8.72 23.18 12.16
N ARG A 546 -8.24 21.96 12.40
CA ARG A 546 -6.85 21.55 12.20
C ARG A 546 -6.74 20.12 11.68
N VAL A 547 -5.57 19.75 11.22
CA VAL A 547 -5.17 18.37 10.98
C VAL A 547 -4.17 17.94 12.04
N GLN A 548 -4.27 16.72 12.54
CA GLN A 548 -3.30 16.14 13.45
C GLN A 548 -2.71 14.86 12.85
N LYS A 549 -1.39 14.70 12.97
CA LYS A 549 -0.64 13.52 12.58
C LYS A 549 -0.23 12.71 13.80
N PHE A 550 -0.40 11.39 13.67
CA PHE A 550 0.10 10.40 14.62
C PHE A 550 1.05 9.45 13.88
N SER A 551 2.10 9.02 14.54
CA SER A 551 3.10 8.09 13.99
C SER A 551 3.43 7.01 15.01
N HIS A 552 3.92 5.86 14.55
CA HIS A 552 4.38 4.75 15.40
C HIS A 552 5.70 5.04 16.10
#